data_b40b499578c1f3937636822461aa0536
#
_entry.id   b40b499578c1f3937636822461aa0536
#
_cell.length_a   1.000
_cell.length_b   1.000
_cell.length_c   1.000
_cell.angle_alpha   90.00
_cell.angle_beta   90.00
_cell.angle_gamma   90.00
#
_symmetry.space_group_name_H-M   'P 1'
#
loop_
_entity.id
_entity.type
_entity.pdbx_description
1 polymer ?
#
loop_
_entity_poly.entity_id
_entity_poly.type
_entity_poly.pdbx_seq_one_letter_code
_entity_poly.pdbx_strand_id
1 'polypeptide(L)'
;NRFCYIDILQGYEPEQCLTPLSEIVSDVYRIIIEERASGICTELAGLIYKLTKLHTEFDTRNYGYTSMEELILKNGKDIQFYKAGEQYYLEMIDDRENVEHFITSYLSERNNKIDDMQELFDALSEEFERFDTRNYGYASDIAFLLSFPKLEIYNNRGVKLKQSFKLK
;
A
#
# COMPACT_ATOMS: atom_id res chain seq x y z
N ASN A 1 13.02 20.04 -12.92
CA ASN A 1 13.28 21.38 -13.45
C ASN A 1 12.08 22.27 -13.21
N ARG A 2 12.19 23.14 -12.23
CA ARG A 2 11.17 24.13 -11.94
C ARG A 2 11.39 25.33 -12.83
N PHE A 3 10.51 25.58 -13.79
CA PHE A 3 10.47 26.81 -14.54
C PHE A 3 9.38 27.71 -13.97
N CYS A 4 9.72 28.43 -12.88
CA CYS A 4 8.91 29.53 -12.42
C CYS A 4 9.57 30.80 -12.92
N TYR A 5 9.08 31.35 -14.00
CA TYR A 5 9.45 32.71 -14.41
C TYR A 5 8.65 33.70 -13.56
N ILE A 6 9.32 34.29 -12.61
CA ILE A 6 8.78 35.45 -11.90
C ILE A 6 9.12 36.67 -12.76
N ASP A 7 8.17 37.14 -13.49
CA ASP A 7 8.31 38.45 -14.14
C ASP A 7 7.96 39.54 -13.14
N ILE A 8 8.99 40.04 -12.48
CA ILE A 8 8.87 41.10 -11.45
C ILE A 8 8.63 42.47 -12.07
N LEU A 9 8.72 42.60 -13.39
CA LEU A 9 8.85 43.91 -14.07
C LEU A 9 7.52 44.62 -14.34
N GLN A 10 6.34 44.05 -14.03
CA GLN A 10 5.07 44.71 -14.37
C GLN A 10 3.98 44.63 -13.27
N GLY A 11 4.34 44.46 -12.00
CA GLY A 11 3.36 44.48 -10.90
C GLY A 11 2.39 43.30 -10.89
N TYR A 12 2.77 42.19 -11.56
CA TYR A 12 2.07 40.94 -11.42
C TYR A 12 2.44 40.31 -10.06
N GLU A 13 1.42 39.88 -9.31
CA GLU A 13 1.64 38.99 -8.21
C GLU A 13 2.33 37.71 -8.77
N PRO A 14 3.40 37.22 -8.11
CA PRO A 14 4.05 35.99 -8.58
C PRO A 14 3.02 34.87 -8.62
N GLU A 15 2.77 34.31 -9.80
CA GLU A 15 2.02 33.06 -9.89
C GLU A 15 2.71 32.04 -8.99
N GLN A 16 2.01 31.53 -7.99
CA GLN A 16 2.53 30.48 -7.13
C GLN A 16 2.87 29.27 -8.02
N CYS A 17 4.14 28.96 -8.07
CA CYS A 17 4.62 27.83 -8.86
C CYS A 17 4.24 26.53 -8.13
N LEU A 18 3.19 25.88 -8.62
CA LEU A 18 2.77 24.58 -8.08
C LEU A 18 3.85 23.52 -8.35
N THR A 19 4.09 22.68 -7.37
CA THR A 19 4.89 21.47 -7.55
C THR A 19 4.25 20.59 -8.65
N PRO A 20 5.02 20.10 -9.63
CA PRO A 20 4.47 19.22 -10.67
C PRO A 20 3.77 18.00 -10.09
N LEU A 21 2.64 17.60 -10.68
CA LEU A 21 1.89 16.41 -10.24
C LEU A 21 2.75 15.14 -10.22
N SER A 22 3.66 15.00 -11.18
CA SER A 22 4.60 13.87 -11.23
C SER A 22 5.53 13.79 -10.01
N GLU A 23 5.92 14.93 -9.46
CA GLU A 23 6.73 15.01 -8.24
C GLU A 23 5.89 14.61 -7.02
N ILE A 24 4.65 15.07 -6.93
CA ILE A 24 3.71 14.67 -5.88
C ILE A 24 3.49 13.14 -5.90
N VAL A 25 3.23 12.58 -7.07
CA VAL A 25 3.04 11.12 -7.22
C VAL A 25 4.31 10.36 -6.83
N SER A 26 5.48 10.84 -7.23
CA SER A 26 6.77 10.24 -6.83
C SER A 26 6.97 10.26 -5.32
N ASP A 27 6.58 11.33 -4.65
CA ASP A 27 6.66 11.42 -3.19
C ASP A 27 5.67 10.48 -2.50
N VAL A 28 4.48 10.26 -3.08
CA VAL A 28 3.53 9.24 -2.58
C VAL A 28 4.19 7.86 -2.58
N TYR A 29 4.76 7.44 -3.71
CA TYR A 29 5.48 6.16 -3.80
C TYR A 29 6.64 6.07 -2.80
N ARG A 30 7.45 7.11 -2.72
CA ARG A 30 8.58 7.16 -1.80
C ARG A 30 8.15 7.00 -0.35
N ILE A 31 7.09 7.70 0.08
CA ILE A 31 6.57 7.61 1.45
C ILE A 31 6.08 6.19 1.75
N ILE A 32 5.30 5.58 0.84
CA ILE A 32 4.81 4.20 1.02
C ILE A 32 5.98 3.22 1.18
N ILE A 33 7.00 3.32 0.32
CA ILE A 33 8.17 2.45 0.35
C ILE A 33 8.97 2.65 1.64
N GLU A 34 9.22 3.89 2.06
CA GLU A 34 9.97 4.21 3.27
C GLU A 34 9.25 3.74 4.54
N GLU A 35 7.93 3.94 4.62
CA GLU A 35 7.13 3.49 5.76
C GLU A 35 7.10 1.97 5.84
N ARG A 36 6.89 1.30 4.71
CA ARG A 36 6.95 -0.16 4.63
C ARG A 36 8.30 -0.70 5.07
N ALA A 37 9.40 -0.12 4.58
CA ALA A 37 10.76 -0.49 5.01
C ALA A 37 10.98 -0.31 6.52
N SER A 38 10.21 0.55 7.15
CA SER A 38 10.22 0.78 8.61
C SER A 38 9.20 -0.07 9.38
N GLY A 39 8.45 -0.97 8.68
CA GLY A 39 7.40 -1.78 9.27
C GLY A 39 6.12 -0.99 9.61
N ILE A 40 5.86 0.10 8.92
CA ILE A 40 4.71 0.98 9.12
C ILE A 40 3.76 0.87 7.93
N CYS A 41 2.47 0.69 8.21
CA CYS A 41 1.43 0.78 7.17
C CYS A 41 1.15 2.25 6.86
N THR A 42 1.11 2.59 5.58
CA THR A 42 0.83 3.97 5.16
C THR A 42 -0.65 4.28 5.33
N GLU A 43 -0.97 5.09 6.32
CA GLU A 43 -2.30 5.63 6.53
C GLU A 43 -2.53 6.84 5.62
N LEU A 44 -3.72 6.94 5.02
CA LEU A 44 -4.07 8.04 4.11
C LEU A 44 -3.93 9.42 4.77
N ALA A 45 -4.40 9.57 6.00
CA ALA A 45 -4.29 10.85 6.73
C ALA A 45 -2.83 11.22 7.02
N GLY A 46 -2.01 10.23 7.39
CA GLY A 46 -0.57 10.40 7.58
C GLY A 46 0.17 10.79 6.30
N LEU A 47 -0.20 10.20 5.18
CA LEU A 47 0.32 10.54 3.86
C LEU A 47 0.01 11.99 3.49
N ILE A 48 -1.25 12.41 3.63
CA ILE A 48 -1.68 13.79 3.36
C ILE A 48 -0.88 14.77 4.22
N TYR A 49 -0.73 14.47 5.51
CA TYR A 49 0.06 15.31 6.42
C TYR A 49 1.52 15.44 5.97
N LYS A 50 2.16 14.35 5.56
CA LYS A 50 3.55 14.36 5.07
C LYS A 50 3.68 15.16 3.78
N LEU A 51 2.75 14.99 2.84
CA LEU A 51 2.76 15.74 1.58
C LEU A 51 2.58 17.24 1.81
N THR A 52 1.70 17.65 2.73
CA THR A 52 1.53 19.09 3.07
C THR A 52 2.75 19.66 3.79
N LYS A 53 3.54 18.83 4.46
CA LYS A 53 4.83 19.25 5.05
C LYS A 53 5.93 19.40 4.00
N LEU A 54 5.95 18.51 3.01
CA LEU A 54 6.92 18.57 1.90
C LEU A 54 6.60 19.69 0.91
N HIS A 55 5.33 19.91 0.66
CA HIS A 55 4.81 20.88 -0.30
C HIS A 55 3.75 21.74 0.38
N THR A 56 4.15 22.90 0.88
CA THR A 56 3.29 23.79 1.69
C THR A 56 2.02 24.24 0.96
N GLU A 57 2.07 24.31 -0.37
CA GLU A 57 0.94 24.71 -1.24
C GLU A 57 0.16 23.49 -1.77
N PHE A 58 0.42 22.30 -1.21
CA PHE A 58 -0.26 21.08 -1.67
C PHE A 58 -1.74 21.10 -1.30
N ASP A 59 -2.58 21.08 -2.31
CA ASP A 59 -4.02 20.85 -2.23
C ASP A 59 -4.43 20.10 -3.50
N THR A 60 -5.16 18.98 -3.36
CA THR A 60 -5.59 18.15 -4.49
C THR A 60 -6.41 18.91 -5.52
N ARG A 61 -7.16 19.93 -5.08
CA ARG A 61 -7.95 20.82 -5.96
C ARG A 61 -7.09 21.61 -6.94
N ASN A 62 -5.87 21.96 -6.56
CA ASN A 62 -4.91 22.64 -7.44
C ASN A 62 -4.50 21.78 -8.65
N TYR A 63 -4.71 20.46 -8.56
CA TYR A 63 -4.43 19.48 -9.62
C TYR A 63 -5.70 18.96 -10.30
N GLY A 64 -6.86 19.52 -9.97
CA GLY A 64 -8.14 19.14 -10.57
C GLY A 64 -8.80 17.91 -9.95
N TYR A 65 -8.39 17.52 -8.74
CA TYR A 65 -8.96 16.36 -8.02
C TYR A 65 -9.75 16.81 -6.79
N THR A 66 -10.85 16.12 -6.53
CA THR A 66 -11.73 16.43 -5.37
C THR A 66 -11.21 15.84 -4.06
N SER A 67 -10.38 14.79 -4.15
CA SER A 67 -9.82 14.11 -2.99
C SER A 67 -8.45 13.53 -3.28
N MET A 68 -7.72 13.15 -2.21
CA MET A 68 -6.43 12.47 -2.34
C MET A 68 -6.59 11.06 -2.93
N GLU A 69 -7.68 10.38 -2.58
CA GLU A 69 -8.01 9.07 -3.14
C GLU A 69 -8.15 9.14 -4.66
N GLU A 70 -8.88 10.13 -5.17
CA GLU A 70 -9.06 10.33 -6.60
C GLU A 70 -7.71 10.61 -7.30
N LEU A 71 -6.89 11.48 -6.72
CA LEU A 71 -5.56 11.79 -7.25
C LEU A 71 -4.71 10.52 -7.37
N ILE A 72 -4.66 9.71 -6.32
CA ILE A 72 -3.86 8.49 -6.29
C ILE A 72 -4.44 7.43 -7.25
N LEU A 73 -5.75 7.19 -7.26
CA LEU A 73 -6.38 6.22 -8.16
C LEU A 73 -6.18 6.55 -9.64
N LYS A 74 -6.10 7.83 -9.98
CA LYS A 74 -5.88 8.26 -11.37
C LYS A 74 -4.40 8.20 -11.80
N ASN A 75 -3.47 8.33 -10.88
CA ASN A 75 -2.05 8.50 -11.18
C ASN A 75 -1.14 7.41 -10.59
N GLY A 76 -1.59 6.70 -9.55
CA GLY A 76 -0.85 5.63 -8.88
C GLY A 76 -1.33 4.25 -9.33
N LYS A 77 -0.78 3.73 -10.43
CA LYS A 77 -1.24 2.47 -11.04
C LYS A 77 -1.06 1.24 -10.16
N ASP A 78 -0.03 1.24 -9.33
CA ASP A 78 0.37 0.11 -8.50
C ASP A 78 0.03 0.32 -7.02
N ILE A 79 -0.86 1.25 -6.74
CA ILE A 79 -1.31 1.57 -5.39
C ILE A 79 -2.77 1.22 -5.25
N GLN A 80 -3.10 0.50 -4.20
CA GLN A 80 -4.49 0.23 -3.83
C GLN A 80 -4.78 0.72 -2.42
N PHE A 81 -6.06 1.02 -2.19
CA PHE A 81 -6.59 1.35 -0.89
C PHE A 81 -7.26 0.16 -0.25
N TYR A 82 -7.13 0.04 1.05
CA TYR A 82 -7.93 -0.86 1.85
C TYR A 82 -8.35 -0.15 3.14
N LYS A 83 -9.42 -0.65 3.75
CA LYS A 83 -9.96 -0.11 5.00
C LYS A 83 -9.69 -1.10 6.13
N ALA A 84 -9.09 -0.59 7.21
CA ALA A 84 -8.92 -1.34 8.45
C ALA A 84 -9.51 -0.52 9.61
N GLY A 85 -10.59 -1.02 10.22
CA GLY A 85 -11.38 -0.24 11.16
C GLY A 85 -12.05 0.96 10.50
N GLU A 86 -11.82 2.14 11.03
CA GLU A 86 -12.31 3.42 10.48
C GLU A 86 -11.30 4.12 9.57
N GLN A 87 -10.10 3.56 9.40
CA GLN A 87 -8.99 4.18 8.72
C GLN A 87 -8.77 3.59 7.32
N TYR A 88 -8.33 4.46 6.40
CA TYR A 88 -7.89 4.04 5.06
C TYR A 88 -6.37 3.97 5.01
N TYR A 89 -5.88 2.92 4.39
CA TYR A 89 -4.46 2.63 4.18
C TYR A 89 -4.17 2.43 2.71
N LEU A 90 -2.89 2.56 2.37
CA LEU A 90 -2.38 2.34 1.01
C LEU A 90 -1.34 1.23 1.04
N GLU A 91 -1.33 0.41 -0.01
CA GLU A 91 -0.30 -0.61 -0.22
C GLU A 91 0.05 -0.72 -1.71
N MET A 92 1.23 -1.26 -1.99
CA MET A 92 1.63 -1.58 -3.35
C MET A 92 0.95 -2.90 -3.79
N ILE A 93 0.26 -2.88 -4.92
CA ILE A 93 -0.47 -4.05 -5.45
C ILE A 93 0.48 -5.22 -5.71
N ASP A 94 1.60 -4.96 -6.36
CA ASP A 94 2.57 -6.00 -6.73
C ASP A 94 3.10 -6.78 -5.52
N ASP A 95 3.32 -6.09 -4.42
CA ASP A 95 3.78 -6.73 -3.20
C ASP A 95 2.77 -7.72 -2.63
N ARG A 96 1.49 -7.33 -2.64
CA ARG A 96 0.41 -8.19 -2.17
C ARG A 96 0.20 -9.39 -3.08
N GLU A 97 0.26 -9.21 -4.38
CA GLU A 97 0.16 -10.29 -5.37
C GLU A 97 1.31 -11.29 -5.20
N ASN A 98 2.53 -10.80 -5.00
CA ASN A 98 3.69 -11.65 -4.75
C ASN A 98 3.52 -12.48 -3.47
N VAL A 99 3.03 -11.87 -2.40
CA VAL A 99 2.74 -12.57 -1.13
C VAL A 99 1.64 -13.62 -1.33
N GLU A 100 0.55 -13.28 -2.02
CA GLU A 100 -0.52 -14.24 -2.32
C GLU A 100 -0.03 -15.42 -3.16
N HIS A 101 0.80 -15.14 -4.17
CA HIS A 101 1.41 -16.18 -5.00
C HIS A 101 2.31 -17.11 -4.16
N PHE A 102 3.15 -16.54 -3.31
CA PHE A 102 3.99 -17.32 -2.41
C PHE A 102 3.17 -18.23 -1.48
N ILE A 103 2.15 -17.68 -0.81
CA ILE A 103 1.28 -18.45 0.09
C ILE A 103 0.62 -19.61 -0.67
N THR A 104 0.09 -19.32 -1.86
CA THR A 104 -0.59 -20.34 -2.68
C THR A 104 0.37 -21.45 -3.10
N SER A 105 1.57 -21.11 -3.54
CA SER A 105 2.61 -22.09 -3.90
C SER A 105 3.07 -22.90 -2.71
N TYR A 106 3.34 -22.25 -1.59
CA TYR A 106 3.77 -22.88 -0.34
C TYR A 106 2.78 -23.95 0.15
N LEU A 107 1.49 -23.59 0.13
CA LEU A 107 0.42 -24.55 0.51
C LEU A 107 0.27 -25.66 -0.52
N SER A 108 0.39 -25.38 -1.82
CA SER A 108 0.26 -26.39 -2.88
C SER A 108 1.32 -27.48 -2.77
N GLU A 109 2.54 -27.14 -2.41
CA GLU A 109 3.63 -28.08 -2.16
C GLU A 109 3.39 -29.00 -0.94
N ARG A 110 2.47 -28.60 -0.05
CA ARG A 110 2.12 -29.28 1.21
C ARG A 110 0.72 -29.88 1.20
N ASN A 111 0.28 -30.36 0.06
CA ASN A 111 -1.08 -30.92 -0.13
C ASN A 111 -2.22 -29.94 0.15
N ASN A 112 -1.98 -28.66 -0.16
CA ASN A 112 -2.91 -27.54 -0.01
C ASN A 112 -3.30 -27.20 1.43
N LYS A 113 -2.55 -27.64 2.43
CA LYS A 113 -2.82 -27.31 3.83
C LYS A 113 -1.55 -27.40 4.70
N ILE A 114 -1.59 -26.65 5.79
CA ILE A 114 -0.66 -26.75 6.92
C ILE A 114 -1.47 -26.70 8.21
N ASP A 115 -0.98 -27.36 9.24
CA ASP A 115 -1.69 -27.45 10.52
C ASP A 115 -1.33 -26.29 11.48
N ASP A 116 -0.26 -25.57 11.20
CA ASP A 116 0.18 -24.42 11.99
C ASP A 116 0.55 -23.23 11.08
N MET A 117 -0.23 -22.14 11.18
CA MET A 117 0.03 -20.93 10.38
C MET A 117 1.37 -20.26 10.72
N GLN A 118 1.94 -20.51 11.90
CA GLN A 118 3.26 -19.99 12.26
C GLN A 118 4.34 -20.45 11.28
N GLU A 119 4.27 -21.68 10.81
CA GLU A 119 5.17 -22.23 9.79
C GLU A 119 5.13 -21.39 8.49
N LEU A 120 3.93 -20.95 8.08
CA LEU A 120 3.76 -20.08 6.92
C LEU A 120 4.34 -18.69 7.16
N PHE A 121 4.12 -18.10 8.34
CA PHE A 121 4.65 -16.78 8.67
C PHE A 121 6.17 -16.77 8.82
N ASP A 122 6.75 -17.84 9.31
CA ASP A 122 8.21 -18.00 9.35
C ASP A 122 8.78 -18.03 7.91
N ALA A 123 8.14 -18.79 7.01
CA ALA A 123 8.53 -18.85 5.60
C ALA A 123 8.34 -17.49 4.87
N LEU A 124 7.25 -16.77 5.17
CA LEU A 124 7.02 -15.41 4.63
C LEU A 124 8.10 -14.43 5.11
N SER A 125 8.52 -14.55 6.36
CA SER A 125 9.57 -13.69 6.94
C SER A 125 10.97 -13.99 6.36
N GLU A 126 11.19 -15.21 5.89
CA GLU A 126 12.43 -15.60 5.19
C GLU A 126 12.43 -15.10 3.74
N GLU A 127 11.29 -15.16 3.05
CA GLU A 127 11.18 -14.78 1.64
C GLU A 127 11.09 -13.27 1.44
N PHE A 128 10.31 -12.58 2.28
CA PHE A 128 10.09 -11.15 2.15
C PHE A 128 10.78 -10.37 3.27
N GLU A 129 11.72 -9.51 2.91
CA GLU A 129 12.43 -8.68 3.88
C GLU A 129 11.45 -7.84 4.70
N ARG A 130 11.54 -7.95 6.02
CA ARG A 130 10.68 -7.21 6.97
C ARG A 130 9.18 -7.47 6.79
N PHE A 131 8.82 -8.70 6.47
CA PHE A 131 7.42 -9.08 6.38
C PHE A 131 6.69 -8.83 7.72
N ASP A 132 5.59 -8.10 7.66
CA ASP A 132 4.72 -7.83 8.80
C ASP A 132 3.30 -7.62 8.29
N THR A 133 2.33 -8.31 8.84
CA THR A 133 0.91 -8.19 8.45
C THR A 133 0.36 -6.76 8.64
N ARG A 134 0.94 -6.01 9.57
CA ARG A 134 0.63 -4.60 9.78
C ARG A 134 0.98 -3.71 8.59
N ASN A 135 1.98 -4.09 7.79
CA ASN A 135 2.34 -3.38 6.55
C ASN A 135 1.22 -3.43 5.50
N TYR A 136 0.29 -4.37 5.67
CA TYR A 136 -0.89 -4.56 4.83
C TYR A 136 -2.18 -4.08 5.53
N GLY A 137 -2.06 -3.47 6.71
CA GLY A 137 -3.18 -2.90 7.47
C GLY A 137 -3.96 -3.87 8.33
N TYR A 138 -3.39 -5.02 8.64
CA TYR A 138 -4.04 -6.04 9.45
C TYR A 138 -3.40 -6.14 10.83
N ALA A 139 -4.22 -6.06 11.88
CA ALA A 139 -3.76 -6.13 13.26
C ALA A 139 -3.41 -7.55 13.71
N SER A 140 -3.85 -8.57 12.96
CA SER A 140 -3.58 -9.98 13.28
C SER A 140 -3.30 -10.80 12.03
N ASP A 141 -2.51 -11.86 12.20
CA ASP A 141 -2.17 -12.81 11.16
C ASP A 141 -3.42 -13.50 10.58
N ILE A 142 -4.37 -13.84 11.44
CA ILE A 142 -5.65 -14.43 11.03
C ILE A 142 -6.42 -13.48 10.12
N ALA A 143 -6.54 -12.20 10.49
CA ALA A 143 -7.23 -11.20 9.69
C ALA A 143 -6.56 -11.01 8.33
N PHE A 144 -5.23 -11.03 8.29
CA PHE A 144 -4.45 -10.95 7.06
C PHE A 144 -4.72 -12.15 6.14
N LEU A 145 -4.63 -13.38 6.66
CA LEU A 145 -4.89 -14.59 5.86
C LEU A 145 -6.33 -14.64 5.36
N LEU A 146 -7.32 -14.25 6.18
CA LEU A 146 -8.72 -14.20 5.78
C LEU A 146 -9.03 -13.14 4.71
N SER A 147 -8.14 -12.18 4.50
CA SER A 147 -8.27 -11.19 3.43
C SER A 147 -8.05 -11.79 2.03
N PHE A 148 -7.42 -12.95 1.94
CA PHE A 148 -7.23 -13.68 0.68
C PHE A 148 -8.41 -14.63 0.44
N PRO A 149 -9.19 -14.44 -0.63
CA PRO A 149 -10.39 -15.23 -0.86
C PRO A 149 -10.13 -16.72 -1.10
N LYS A 150 -8.90 -17.08 -1.47
CA LYS A 150 -8.47 -18.47 -1.73
C LYS A 150 -8.16 -19.26 -0.47
N LEU A 151 -8.02 -18.59 0.67
CA LEU A 151 -7.60 -19.20 1.92
C LEU A 151 -8.78 -19.49 2.86
N GLU A 152 -8.62 -20.52 3.66
CA GLU A 152 -9.52 -20.88 4.75
C GLU A 152 -8.71 -21.29 5.98
N ILE A 153 -9.13 -20.81 7.14
CA ILE A 153 -8.53 -21.18 8.43
C ILE A 153 -9.38 -22.28 9.08
N TYR A 154 -8.73 -23.29 9.60
CA TYR A 154 -9.38 -24.36 10.35
C TYR A 154 -8.69 -24.58 11.71
N ASN A 155 -9.47 -25.03 12.69
CA ASN A 155 -8.99 -25.25 14.07
C ASN A 155 -8.25 -24.05 14.69
N ASN A 156 -8.58 -22.82 14.27
CA ASN A 156 -7.97 -21.56 14.71
C ASN A 156 -6.44 -21.46 14.52
N ARG A 157 -5.82 -22.40 13.84
CA ARG A 157 -4.36 -22.48 13.70
C ARG A 157 -3.90 -22.96 12.34
N GLY A 158 -4.65 -23.82 11.70
CA GLY A 158 -4.32 -24.38 10.40
C GLY A 158 -4.80 -23.48 9.24
N VAL A 159 -4.10 -23.55 8.11
CA VAL A 159 -4.42 -22.80 6.88
C VAL A 159 -4.52 -23.80 5.73
N LYS A 160 -5.55 -23.64 4.89
CA LYS A 160 -5.70 -24.46 3.69
C LYS A 160 -6.23 -23.62 2.51
N LEU A 161 -5.95 -24.10 1.30
CA LEU A 161 -6.58 -23.59 0.09
C LEU A 161 -8.02 -24.13 -0.01
N LYS A 162 -8.94 -23.23 -0.35
CA LYS A 162 -10.33 -23.64 -0.66
C LYS A 162 -10.33 -24.58 -1.87
N GLN A 163 -11.25 -25.53 -1.89
CA GLN A 163 -11.28 -26.58 -2.93
C GLN A 163 -11.38 -26.01 -4.36
N SER A 164 -12.11 -24.92 -4.54
CA SER A 164 -12.28 -24.25 -5.82
C SER A 164 -11.00 -23.59 -6.37
N PHE A 165 -9.97 -23.43 -5.54
CA PHE A 165 -8.71 -22.76 -5.87
C PHE A 165 -7.48 -23.67 -5.74
N LYS A 166 -7.65 -24.97 -5.50
CA LYS A 166 -6.52 -25.90 -5.44
C LYS A 166 -5.82 -25.96 -6.79
N LEU A 167 -4.51 -25.74 -6.76
CA LEU A 167 -3.67 -25.99 -7.92
C LEU A 167 -3.64 -27.50 -8.19
N LYS A 168 -3.84 -27.85 -9.43
CA LYS A 168 -3.79 -29.25 -9.88
C LYS A 168 -2.36 -29.73 -10.06
#